data_f547a9b67a6d19ba79f6437063a5a975
#
_entry.id   f547a9b67a6d19ba79f6437063a5a975
#
_cell.length_a   1.000
_cell.length_b   1.000
_cell.length_c   1.000
_cell.angle_alpha   90.00
_cell.angle_beta   90.00
_cell.angle_gamma   90.00
#
_symmetry.space_group_name_H-M   'P 1'
#
loop_
_entity.id
_entity.type
_entity.pdbx_description
1 polymer ?
#
loop_
_entity_poly.entity_id
_entity_poly.type
_entity_poly.pdbx_seq_one_letter_code
_entity_poly.pdbx_strand_id
1 'polypeptide(L)'
;MRMMQALLAAMACGAAFAANAQDAGAWLQSQGLEAVDTRTYQDFDAVVARIAGTKDAASGQERVVLLRQGKPVWQSNPRETEPGSHWTVYSMGRDLDGDGQPDVHFASSSGARCCTTHHILRLKPQVKRIAVYSAGSVGGTDFVELPGRKSPVMISADDAYANAFAPYANSYFPAVVLELGSHGRMQLATDLMQSKLPGQPPHVCAVPAATANAWLKERCAEYLSTRRGTRTEEIKAKLASLKAGRTADKLKWEDYYQSGVLAAVSAEMNRYVYTGHGDAGMMWLETIWPGNDAIKLKFVSALRQSQAKSAFAEDLKGLASDYK
;
A
#
# COMPACT_ATOMS: atom_id res chain seq x y z
N MET A 1 -21.83 -3.09 49.71
CA MET A 1 -20.37 -3.39 49.59
C MET A 1 -19.85 -3.53 48.15
N ARG A 2 -20.58 -4.11 47.18
CA ARG A 2 -20.08 -4.27 45.78
C ARG A 2 -19.94 -2.94 45.00
N MET A 3 -20.74 -1.93 45.28
CA MET A 3 -20.67 -0.62 44.59
C MET A 3 -19.43 0.22 44.99
N MET A 4 -18.97 0.11 46.23
CA MET A 4 -17.76 0.83 46.69
C MET A 4 -16.45 0.25 46.10
N GLN A 5 -16.41 -1.05 45.84
CA GLN A 5 -15.24 -1.67 45.21
C GLN A 5 -15.06 -1.29 43.75
N ALA A 6 -16.16 -1.06 43.00
CA ALA A 6 -16.11 -0.60 41.61
C ALA A 6 -15.59 0.83 41.47
N LEU A 7 -15.93 1.72 42.41
CA LEU A 7 -15.45 3.10 42.43
C LEU A 7 -13.94 3.20 42.74
N LEU A 8 -13.43 2.38 43.65
CA LEU A 8 -12.01 2.34 43.98
C LEU A 8 -11.15 1.78 42.82
N ALA A 9 -11.66 0.82 42.09
CA ALA A 9 -10.97 0.28 40.89
C ALA A 9 -10.89 1.31 39.73
N ALA A 10 -11.94 2.10 39.54
CA ALA A 10 -11.98 3.17 38.54
C ALA A 10 -11.01 4.32 38.87
N MET A 11 -10.90 4.71 40.14
CA MET A 11 -9.95 5.74 40.60
C MET A 11 -8.49 5.27 40.50
N ALA A 12 -8.21 4.02 40.78
CA ALA A 12 -6.85 3.45 40.66
C ALA A 12 -6.37 3.39 39.21
N CYS A 13 -7.26 3.03 38.27
CA CYS A 13 -6.93 3.08 36.81
C CYS A 13 -6.66 4.51 36.34
N GLY A 14 -7.46 5.50 36.73
CA GLY A 14 -7.26 6.90 36.32
C GLY A 14 -5.93 7.48 36.81
N ALA A 15 -5.50 7.16 38.02
CA ALA A 15 -4.22 7.63 38.56
C ALA A 15 -3.00 6.99 37.86
N ALA A 16 -3.08 5.74 37.46
CA ALA A 16 -2.00 5.07 36.73
C ALA A 16 -1.80 5.63 35.32
N PHE A 17 -2.89 5.99 34.62
CA PHE A 17 -2.80 6.64 33.29
C PHE A 17 -2.19 8.04 33.36
N ALA A 18 -2.53 8.82 34.39
CA ALA A 18 -1.99 10.17 34.56
C ALA A 18 -0.48 10.14 34.89
N ALA A 19 -0.03 9.21 35.71
CA ALA A 19 1.39 9.05 36.06
C ALA A 19 2.23 8.66 34.83
N ASN A 20 1.77 7.75 33.98
CA ASN A 20 2.48 7.32 32.77
C ASN A 20 2.63 8.45 31.73
N ALA A 21 1.61 9.27 31.55
CA ALA A 21 1.66 10.42 30.63
C ALA A 21 2.66 11.50 31.11
N GLN A 22 2.79 11.69 32.40
CA GLN A 22 3.73 12.65 33.00
C GLN A 22 5.20 12.19 32.81
N ASP A 23 5.47 10.89 32.96
CA ASP A 23 6.79 10.29 32.74
C ASP A 23 7.20 10.32 31.27
N ALA A 24 6.26 10.08 30.33
CA ALA A 24 6.48 10.17 28.91
C ALA A 24 6.85 11.60 28.47
N GLY A 25 6.13 12.60 28.96
CA GLY A 25 6.42 14.02 28.69
C GLY A 25 7.79 14.45 29.22
N ALA A 26 8.14 14.04 30.43
CA ALA A 26 9.43 14.35 31.04
C ALA A 26 10.60 13.73 30.24
N TRP A 27 10.44 12.51 29.79
CA TRP A 27 11.46 11.87 28.94
C TRP A 27 11.63 12.61 27.61
N LEU A 28 10.56 12.92 26.89
CA LEU A 28 10.63 13.68 25.64
C LEU A 28 11.32 15.02 25.82
N GLN A 29 10.97 15.77 26.84
CA GLN A 29 11.63 17.06 27.17
C GLN A 29 13.12 16.89 27.44
N SER A 30 13.52 15.84 28.16
CA SER A 30 14.95 15.55 28.42
C SER A 30 15.73 15.27 27.12
N GLN A 31 15.06 14.86 26.05
CA GLN A 31 15.63 14.64 24.72
C GLN A 31 15.49 15.86 23.80
N GLY A 32 14.96 16.98 24.28
CA GLY A 32 14.67 18.17 23.46
C GLY A 32 13.56 17.94 22.43
N LEU A 33 12.63 17.03 22.73
CA LEU A 33 11.51 16.65 21.86
C LEU A 33 10.17 17.14 22.42
N GLU A 34 9.25 17.39 21.50
CA GLU A 34 7.83 17.62 21.81
C GLU A 34 6.95 16.60 21.08
N ALA A 35 5.87 16.17 21.72
CA ALA A 35 4.91 15.27 21.12
C ALA A 35 4.05 16.01 20.08
N VAL A 36 3.87 15.42 18.90
CA VAL A 36 2.98 15.89 17.83
C VAL A 36 1.68 15.10 17.83
N ASP A 37 1.77 13.78 17.98
CA ASP A 37 0.63 12.85 18.09
C ASP A 37 1.00 11.74 19.06
N THR A 38 -0.01 11.21 19.76
CA THR A 38 0.18 10.09 20.70
C THR A 38 -0.99 9.14 20.59
N ARG A 39 -0.66 7.85 20.46
CA ARG A 39 -1.62 6.74 20.55
C ARG A 39 -1.24 5.83 21.71
N THR A 40 -2.23 5.47 22.52
CA THR A 40 -2.02 4.66 23.71
C THR A 40 -2.73 3.32 23.58
N TYR A 41 -2.05 2.27 23.98
CA TYR A 41 -2.61 0.92 24.11
C TYR A 41 -2.03 0.24 25.36
N GLN A 42 -2.86 -0.04 26.36
CA GLN A 42 -2.46 -0.62 27.65
C GLN A 42 -1.34 0.22 28.32
N ASP A 43 -0.15 -0.38 28.51
CA ASP A 43 1.04 0.25 29.09
C ASP A 43 2.03 0.82 28.06
N PHE A 44 1.59 0.91 26.79
CA PHE A 44 2.39 1.45 25.70
C PHE A 44 1.83 2.77 25.17
N ASP A 45 2.72 3.71 24.84
CA ASP A 45 2.43 4.92 24.08
C ASP A 45 3.29 4.93 22.81
N ALA A 46 2.65 5.11 21.65
CA ALA A 46 3.33 5.42 20.40
C ALA A 46 3.27 6.93 20.16
N VAL A 47 4.40 7.59 20.26
CA VAL A 47 4.50 9.05 20.17
C VAL A 47 5.19 9.42 18.88
N VAL A 48 4.53 10.23 18.05
CA VAL A 48 5.19 11.01 17.00
C VAL A 48 5.77 12.23 17.67
N ALA A 49 7.10 12.36 17.65
CA ALA A 49 7.81 13.44 18.30
C ALA A 49 8.68 14.19 17.30
N ARG A 50 8.86 15.50 17.53
CA ARG A 50 9.77 16.35 16.75
C ARG A 50 10.68 17.15 17.69
N ILE A 51 11.71 17.78 17.13
CA ILE A 51 12.60 18.66 17.89
C ILE A 51 11.76 19.86 18.41
N ALA A 52 11.84 20.13 19.71
CA ALA A 52 11.10 21.20 20.36
C ALA A 52 11.41 22.57 19.73
N GLY A 53 10.36 23.36 19.48
CA GLY A 53 10.47 24.69 18.89
C GLY A 53 10.58 24.73 17.37
N THR A 54 10.57 23.59 16.66
CA THR A 54 10.47 23.54 15.20
C THR A 54 9.00 23.55 14.76
N LYS A 55 8.63 24.46 13.82
CA LYS A 55 7.21 24.65 13.45
C LYS A 55 6.72 23.75 12.32
N ASP A 56 7.64 23.17 11.54
CA ASP A 56 7.31 22.35 10.38
C ASP A 56 8.26 21.15 10.24
N ALA A 57 7.74 20.10 9.65
CA ALA A 57 8.51 18.88 9.42
C ALA A 57 9.70 19.07 8.47
N ALA A 58 9.70 20.12 7.64
CA ALA A 58 10.80 20.43 6.74
C ALA A 58 12.07 20.82 7.50
N SER A 59 11.92 21.41 8.70
CA SER A 59 13.03 21.81 9.57
C SER A 59 13.28 20.80 10.70
N GLY A 60 12.32 19.92 10.99
CA GLY A 60 12.37 19.01 12.12
C GLY A 60 12.34 17.55 11.66
N GLN A 61 13.26 16.79 12.14
CA GLN A 61 13.22 15.35 11.98
C GLN A 61 12.17 14.79 12.94
N GLU A 62 10.98 14.51 12.40
CA GLU A 62 10.02 13.73 13.14
C GLU A 62 10.55 12.31 13.36
N ARG A 63 10.18 11.71 14.47
CA ARG A 63 10.46 10.32 14.80
C ARG A 63 9.30 9.69 15.55
N VAL A 64 9.18 8.38 15.45
CA VAL A 64 8.28 7.63 16.33
C VAL A 64 9.07 7.07 17.49
N VAL A 65 8.54 7.21 18.69
CA VAL A 65 9.07 6.62 19.91
C VAL A 65 7.98 5.75 20.52
N LEU A 66 8.30 4.51 20.83
CA LEU A 66 7.44 3.66 21.65
C LEU A 66 7.94 3.74 23.10
N LEU A 67 7.04 4.12 23.96
CA LEU A 67 7.25 4.16 25.40
C LEU A 67 6.45 3.02 26.04
N ARG A 68 6.99 2.41 27.05
CA ARG A 68 6.28 1.49 27.93
C ARG A 68 6.40 2.00 29.36
N GLN A 69 5.26 2.34 29.96
CA GLN A 69 5.24 2.96 31.27
C GLN A 69 6.17 4.19 31.36
N GLY A 70 6.07 5.07 30.35
CA GLY A 70 6.89 6.29 30.22
C GLY A 70 8.37 6.10 29.84
N LYS A 71 8.85 4.85 29.71
CA LYS A 71 10.25 4.55 29.36
C LYS A 71 10.38 4.15 27.88
N PRO A 72 11.38 4.65 27.13
CA PRO A 72 11.57 4.29 25.75
C PRO A 72 11.98 2.82 25.59
N VAL A 73 11.25 2.09 24.77
CA VAL A 73 11.52 0.69 24.45
C VAL A 73 11.90 0.48 22.99
N TRP A 74 11.57 1.46 22.13
CA TRP A 74 11.97 1.49 20.73
C TRP A 74 11.84 2.92 20.18
N GLN A 75 12.65 3.24 19.18
CA GLN A 75 12.52 4.49 18.41
C GLN A 75 12.88 4.26 16.94
N SER A 76 12.26 5.04 16.05
CA SER A 76 12.61 5.03 14.64
C SER A 76 14.04 5.54 14.44
N ASN A 77 14.73 4.94 13.47
CA ASN A 77 16.07 5.39 13.11
C ASN A 77 15.94 6.58 12.14
N PRO A 78 16.48 7.76 12.47
CA PRO A 78 16.42 8.92 11.58
C PRO A 78 17.07 8.69 10.22
N ARG A 79 17.97 7.70 10.11
CA ARG A 79 18.66 7.35 8.86
C ARG A 79 17.82 6.47 7.94
N GLU A 80 16.70 5.92 8.43
CA GLU A 80 15.77 5.09 7.66
C GLU A 80 14.65 5.92 7.03
N THR A 81 14.65 7.24 7.21
CA THR A 81 13.64 8.15 6.70
C THR A 81 14.26 9.28 5.89
N GLU A 82 13.57 9.67 4.83
CA GLU A 82 13.92 10.84 4.05
C GLU A 82 13.84 12.13 4.90
N PRO A 83 14.71 13.10 4.71
CA PRO A 83 14.60 14.41 5.35
C PRO A 83 13.22 15.04 5.08
N GLY A 84 12.60 15.59 6.11
CA GLY A 84 11.26 16.20 5.98
C GLY A 84 10.11 15.20 5.97
N SER A 85 10.34 13.93 6.25
CA SER A 85 9.28 12.93 6.39
C SER A 85 8.40 13.22 7.60
N HIS A 86 7.10 13.06 7.38
CA HIS A 86 6.07 13.02 8.42
C HIS A 86 5.79 11.59 8.84
N TRP A 87 5.50 11.40 10.11
CA TRP A 87 5.09 10.12 10.65
C TRP A 87 3.62 10.12 11.01
N THR A 88 2.97 8.99 10.76
CA THR A 88 1.58 8.74 11.14
C THR A 88 1.47 7.41 11.85
N VAL A 89 0.86 7.37 13.03
CA VAL A 89 0.46 6.12 13.68
C VAL A 89 -0.94 5.78 13.20
N TYR A 90 -1.09 4.68 12.46
CA TYR A 90 -2.37 4.23 11.91
C TYR A 90 -3.19 3.47 12.94
N SER A 91 -2.59 2.43 13.53
CA SER A 91 -3.28 1.58 14.51
C SER A 91 -2.31 1.04 15.56
N MET A 92 -2.84 0.70 16.74
CA MET A 92 -2.09 0.14 17.84
C MET A 92 -2.95 -0.85 18.62
N GLY A 93 -2.37 -1.99 19.00
CA GLY A 93 -3.04 -3.00 19.80
C GLY A 93 -3.80 -4.06 19.01
N ARG A 94 -3.77 -4.02 17.67
CA ARG A 94 -4.36 -5.02 16.78
C ARG A 94 -3.33 -6.14 16.52
N ASP A 95 -3.81 -7.34 16.29
CA ASP A 95 -3.02 -8.48 15.80
C ASP A 95 -2.98 -8.40 14.25
N LEU A 96 -1.86 -7.96 13.71
CA LEU A 96 -1.73 -7.70 12.27
C LEU A 96 -1.16 -8.90 11.49
N ASP A 97 -0.41 -9.80 12.16
CA ASP A 97 0.15 -11.00 11.53
C ASP A 97 -0.59 -12.30 11.91
N GLY A 98 -1.61 -12.21 12.76
CA GLY A 98 -2.44 -13.33 13.17
C GLY A 98 -1.78 -14.27 14.19
N ASP A 99 -0.78 -13.82 14.93
CA ASP A 99 -0.10 -14.61 15.95
C ASP A 99 -0.73 -14.48 17.35
N GLY A 100 -1.75 -13.64 17.49
CA GLY A 100 -2.47 -13.39 18.73
C GLY A 100 -1.83 -12.34 19.63
N GLN A 101 -0.76 -11.67 19.18
CA GLN A 101 -0.10 -10.60 19.93
C GLN A 101 -0.51 -9.21 19.39
N PRO A 102 -0.51 -8.19 20.26
CA PRO A 102 -0.79 -6.83 19.81
C PRO A 102 0.40 -6.24 19.05
N ASP A 103 0.08 -5.57 17.93
CA ASP A 103 1.03 -4.86 17.10
C ASP A 103 0.76 -3.35 17.08
N VAL A 104 1.70 -2.59 16.53
CA VAL A 104 1.54 -1.20 16.14
C VAL A 104 1.94 -1.01 14.68
N HIS A 105 1.13 -0.25 13.95
CA HIS A 105 1.37 0.14 12.57
C HIS A 105 1.54 1.64 12.46
N PHE A 106 2.64 2.04 11.88
CA PHE A 106 2.90 3.44 11.56
C PHE A 106 3.65 3.56 10.23
N ALA A 107 3.58 4.73 9.61
CA ALA A 107 4.29 5.00 8.39
C ALA A 107 4.99 6.34 8.41
N SER A 108 6.10 6.43 7.68
CA SER A 108 6.74 7.67 7.30
C SER A 108 6.39 8.02 5.86
N SER A 109 6.24 9.31 5.56
CA SER A 109 6.01 9.81 4.20
C SER A 109 6.78 11.10 3.98
N SER A 110 7.57 11.19 2.90
CA SER A 110 8.37 12.37 2.57
C SER A 110 7.62 13.42 1.75
N GLY A 111 6.28 13.30 1.63
CA GLY A 111 5.42 14.29 0.98
C GLY A 111 4.60 13.75 -0.19
N ALA A 112 4.02 14.65 -0.99
CA ALA A 112 2.93 14.35 -1.92
C ALA A 112 3.25 13.38 -3.07
N ARG A 113 4.51 13.04 -3.32
CA ARG A 113 4.92 12.27 -4.51
C ARG A 113 5.90 11.13 -4.26
N CYS A 114 6.30 10.90 -3.04
CA CYS A 114 7.22 9.82 -2.68
C CYS A 114 7.18 9.53 -1.21
N CYS A 115 7.48 8.55 -1.00
CA CYS A 115 8.23 7.51 -0.32
C CYS A 115 7.53 7.23 0.99
N THR A 116 6.33 6.65 0.88
CA THR A 116 5.65 6.10 2.06
C THR A 116 6.27 4.77 2.42
N THR A 117 6.74 4.66 3.65
CA THR A 117 7.25 3.40 4.22
C THR A 117 6.46 3.04 5.46
N HIS A 118 5.85 1.86 5.43
CA HIS A 118 5.09 1.31 6.54
C HIS A 118 5.99 0.46 7.42
N HIS A 119 5.83 0.60 8.72
CA HIS A 119 6.54 -0.16 9.74
C HIS A 119 5.52 -0.85 10.65
N ILE A 120 5.72 -2.13 10.89
CA ILE A 120 4.87 -2.92 11.75
C ILE A 120 5.75 -3.52 12.85
N LEU A 121 5.39 -3.25 14.10
CA LEU A 121 6.10 -3.78 15.25
C LEU A 121 5.14 -4.54 16.14
N ARG A 122 5.56 -5.71 16.58
CA ARG A 122 4.94 -6.44 17.69
C ARG A 122 5.27 -5.73 19.01
N LEU A 123 4.26 -5.60 19.88
CA LEU A 123 4.43 -4.96 21.18
C LEU A 123 4.82 -5.95 22.28
N LYS A 124 4.39 -7.21 22.19
CA LYS A 124 4.59 -8.24 23.23
C LYS A 124 5.12 -9.54 22.64
N PRO A 125 5.87 -10.36 23.42
CA PRO A 125 6.38 -10.08 24.76
C PRO A 125 7.49 -9.01 24.78
N GLN A 126 8.15 -8.78 23.65
CA GLN A 126 9.17 -7.75 23.44
C GLN A 126 8.83 -6.93 22.20
N VAL A 127 9.11 -5.64 22.24
CA VAL A 127 8.97 -4.79 21.06
C VAL A 127 9.96 -5.27 19.98
N LYS A 128 9.41 -5.68 18.85
CA LYS A 128 10.19 -6.20 17.72
C LYS A 128 9.58 -5.74 16.40
N ARG A 129 10.40 -5.20 15.51
CA ARG A 129 9.97 -4.93 14.14
C ARG A 129 9.72 -6.25 13.41
N ILE A 130 8.49 -6.45 12.95
CA ILE A 130 8.06 -7.66 12.25
C ILE A 130 7.99 -7.45 10.75
N ALA A 131 7.73 -6.21 10.28
CA ALA A 131 7.79 -5.91 8.86
C ALA A 131 8.15 -4.45 8.58
N VAL A 132 8.71 -4.24 7.38
CA VAL A 132 8.83 -2.94 6.73
C VAL A 132 8.35 -3.10 5.30
N TYR A 133 7.52 -2.17 4.83
CA TYR A 133 7.01 -2.18 3.46
C TYR A 133 7.11 -0.78 2.87
N SER A 134 7.88 -0.65 1.79
CA SER A 134 7.91 0.58 1.00
C SER A 134 6.79 0.56 -0.02
N ALA A 135 5.80 1.43 0.17
CA ALA A 135 4.70 1.63 -0.76
C ALA A 135 5.04 2.64 -1.86
N GLY A 136 6.28 3.13 -1.88
CA GLY A 136 6.73 4.11 -2.85
C GLY A 136 5.85 5.35 -2.87
N SER A 137 5.44 5.76 -4.05
CA SER A 137 4.66 6.98 -4.28
C SER A 137 3.14 6.79 -4.19
N VAL A 138 2.66 5.57 -4.01
CA VAL A 138 1.22 5.27 -4.00
C VAL A 138 0.64 5.17 -2.59
N GLY A 139 1.50 5.15 -1.58
CA GLY A 139 1.06 5.06 -0.18
C GLY A 139 0.45 3.69 0.13
N GLY A 140 -0.39 3.68 1.16
CA GLY A 140 -1.16 2.51 1.59
C GLY A 140 -2.19 2.95 2.61
N THR A 141 -3.07 2.03 2.99
CA THR A 141 -4.08 2.30 4.01
C THR A 141 -3.67 1.70 5.35
N ASP A 142 -4.47 1.92 6.37
CA ASP A 142 -4.43 1.05 7.53
C ASP A 142 -4.94 -0.34 7.16
N PHE A 143 -4.64 -1.31 8.00
CA PHE A 143 -5.13 -2.67 7.85
C PHE A 143 -6.66 -2.75 8.01
N VAL A 144 -7.30 -3.52 7.16
CA VAL A 144 -8.74 -3.76 7.14
C VAL A 144 -9.02 -5.20 7.55
N GLU A 145 -9.89 -5.38 8.54
CA GLU A 145 -10.36 -6.70 8.94
C GLU A 145 -11.39 -7.22 7.95
N LEU A 146 -11.23 -8.46 7.51
CA LEU A 146 -12.15 -9.10 6.59
C LEU A 146 -12.82 -10.31 7.27
N PRO A 147 -14.13 -10.49 7.07
CA PRO A 147 -14.85 -11.64 7.63
C PRO A 147 -14.21 -12.96 7.22
N GLY A 148 -14.00 -13.85 8.20
CA GLY A 148 -13.42 -15.17 7.97
C GLY A 148 -11.91 -15.23 7.80
N ARG A 149 -11.21 -14.09 7.83
CA ARG A 149 -9.72 -14.06 7.84
C ARG A 149 -9.19 -13.89 9.26
N LYS A 150 -8.09 -14.60 9.52
CA LYS A 150 -7.39 -14.50 10.80
C LYS A 150 -6.61 -13.19 10.92
N SER A 151 -5.95 -12.79 9.85
CA SER A 151 -5.15 -11.57 9.78
C SER A 151 -5.82 -10.52 8.90
N PRO A 152 -5.78 -9.25 9.28
CA PRO A 152 -6.27 -8.17 8.46
C PRO A 152 -5.38 -7.97 7.22
N VAL A 153 -5.87 -7.19 6.25
CA VAL A 153 -5.17 -6.89 4.99
C VAL A 153 -4.97 -5.39 4.83
N MET A 154 -3.92 -5.00 4.14
CA MET A 154 -3.68 -3.62 3.72
C MET A 154 -4.08 -3.45 2.25
N ILE A 155 -4.73 -2.34 1.93
CA ILE A 155 -5.02 -1.96 0.55
C ILE A 155 -3.95 -0.96 0.10
N SER A 156 -3.29 -1.26 -1.02
CA SER A 156 -2.24 -0.42 -1.59
C SER A 156 -2.25 -0.52 -3.12
N ALA A 157 -1.20 -0.02 -3.76
CA ALA A 157 -0.96 -0.20 -5.19
C ALA A 157 0.51 -0.53 -5.45
N ASP A 158 0.79 -1.06 -6.63
CA ASP A 158 2.15 -1.30 -7.08
C ASP A 158 2.66 -0.10 -7.87
N ASP A 159 3.71 0.54 -7.38
CA ASP A 159 4.31 1.72 -8.00
C ASP A 159 5.39 1.41 -9.07
N ALA A 160 5.68 0.14 -9.31
CA ALA A 160 6.64 -0.31 -10.33
C ALA A 160 6.31 0.18 -11.76
N TYR A 161 5.10 0.68 -11.97
CA TYR A 161 4.62 1.21 -13.25
C TYR A 161 4.68 2.73 -13.33
N ALA A 162 5.17 3.41 -12.31
CA ALA A 162 5.35 4.86 -12.29
C ALA A 162 6.21 5.32 -13.47
N ASN A 163 5.72 6.25 -14.27
CA ASN A 163 6.39 6.81 -15.46
C ASN A 163 6.75 5.78 -16.57
N ALA A 164 6.34 4.52 -16.46
CA ALA A 164 6.72 3.50 -17.44
C ALA A 164 5.97 3.64 -18.78
N PHE A 165 4.67 3.96 -18.73
CA PHE A 165 3.78 4.00 -19.89
C PHE A 165 3.04 5.33 -20.05
N ALA A 166 3.17 6.23 -19.11
CA ALA A 166 2.63 7.59 -19.10
C ALA A 166 3.42 8.45 -18.09
N PRO A 167 3.32 9.79 -18.16
CA PRO A 167 3.76 10.65 -17.07
C PRO A 167 3.13 10.22 -15.74
N TYR A 168 3.80 10.45 -14.63
CA TYR A 168 3.37 9.99 -13.31
C TYR A 168 1.88 10.23 -13.01
N ALA A 169 1.39 11.43 -13.29
CA ALA A 169 -0.02 11.81 -13.04
C ALA A 169 -1.04 10.97 -13.82
N ASN A 170 -0.63 10.34 -14.91
CA ASN A 170 -1.45 9.49 -15.78
C ASN A 170 -1.03 8.02 -15.73
N SER A 171 -0.07 7.68 -14.86
CA SER A 171 0.36 6.29 -14.67
C SER A 171 -0.76 5.48 -14.01
N TYR A 172 -0.96 4.27 -14.51
CA TYR A 172 -1.84 3.31 -13.87
C TYR A 172 -1.05 2.53 -12.81
N PHE A 173 -1.54 2.58 -11.59
CA PHE A 173 -1.00 1.82 -10.47
C PHE A 173 -1.94 0.65 -10.16
N PRO A 174 -1.54 -0.60 -10.43
CA PRO A 174 -2.38 -1.75 -10.11
C PRO A 174 -2.72 -1.79 -8.63
N ALA A 175 -4.01 -1.98 -8.33
CA ALA A 175 -4.47 -2.20 -6.96
C ALA A 175 -3.89 -3.50 -6.42
N VAL A 176 -3.41 -3.49 -5.19
CA VAL A 176 -2.92 -4.66 -4.48
C VAL A 176 -3.56 -4.78 -3.11
N VAL A 177 -3.90 -6.00 -2.74
CA VAL A 177 -4.32 -6.37 -1.40
C VAL A 177 -3.19 -7.16 -0.78
N LEU A 178 -2.69 -6.67 0.34
CA LEU A 178 -1.49 -7.18 0.99
C LEU A 178 -1.83 -7.80 2.33
N GLU A 179 -1.19 -8.90 2.64
CA GLU A 179 -1.20 -9.50 3.96
C GLU A 179 0.22 -9.60 4.51
N LEU A 180 0.35 -9.65 5.82
CA LEU A 180 1.62 -9.85 6.48
C LEU A 180 1.93 -11.35 6.52
N GLY A 181 2.91 -11.76 5.71
CA GLY A 181 3.36 -13.14 5.65
C GLY A 181 4.19 -13.55 6.87
N SER A 182 4.30 -14.84 7.10
CA SER A 182 4.99 -15.46 8.26
C SER A 182 6.46 -15.05 8.42
N HIS A 183 7.08 -14.57 7.35
CA HIS A 183 8.49 -14.11 7.36
C HIS A 183 8.66 -12.60 7.53
N GLY A 184 7.61 -11.88 7.93
CA GLY A 184 7.65 -10.43 8.13
C GLY A 184 7.74 -9.63 6.83
N ARG A 185 7.29 -10.21 5.70
CA ARG A 185 7.17 -9.55 4.40
C ARG A 185 5.71 -9.27 4.10
N MET A 186 5.41 -8.07 3.64
CA MET A 186 4.13 -7.79 3.00
C MET A 186 4.11 -8.51 1.65
N GLN A 187 3.08 -9.31 1.41
CA GLN A 187 2.89 -10.12 0.21
C GLN A 187 1.48 -9.97 -0.33
N LEU A 188 1.26 -10.35 -1.58
CA LEU A 188 -0.09 -10.34 -2.14
C LEU A 188 -0.96 -11.38 -1.43
N ALA A 189 -2.16 -10.97 -1.01
CA ALA A 189 -3.22 -11.87 -0.60
C ALA A 189 -3.82 -12.50 -1.87
N THR A 190 -3.16 -13.54 -2.40
CA THR A 190 -3.41 -14.10 -3.72
C THR A 190 -4.85 -14.59 -3.88
N ASP A 191 -5.44 -15.16 -2.84
CA ASP A 191 -6.84 -15.59 -2.81
C ASP A 191 -7.85 -14.43 -2.96
N LEU A 192 -7.47 -13.21 -2.54
CA LEU A 192 -8.27 -12.01 -2.72
C LEU A 192 -8.00 -11.32 -4.05
N MET A 193 -6.80 -11.47 -4.59
CA MET A 193 -6.40 -10.86 -5.86
C MET A 193 -6.85 -11.66 -7.08
N GLN A 194 -6.99 -12.97 -6.97
CA GLN A 194 -7.46 -13.80 -8.07
C GLN A 194 -8.90 -13.51 -8.49
N SER A 195 -9.20 -13.69 -9.77
CA SER A 195 -10.55 -13.73 -10.31
C SER A 195 -10.86 -15.10 -10.91
N LYS A 196 -12.16 -15.50 -10.93
CA LYS A 196 -12.58 -16.80 -11.47
C LYS A 196 -12.34 -16.94 -12.96
N LEU A 197 -12.47 -15.86 -13.71
CA LEU A 197 -12.34 -15.85 -15.16
C LEU A 197 -11.53 -14.62 -15.59
N PRO A 198 -10.82 -14.71 -16.73
CA PRO A 198 -10.09 -13.61 -17.29
C PRO A 198 -10.98 -12.37 -17.39
N GLY A 199 -10.48 -11.30 -16.76
CA GLY A 199 -11.13 -10.03 -16.82
C GLY A 199 -12.34 -9.85 -15.94
N GLN A 200 -12.68 -10.75 -15.09
CA GLN A 200 -13.58 -10.50 -13.98
C GLN A 200 -12.87 -9.72 -12.87
N PRO A 201 -13.64 -9.04 -12.00
CA PRO A 201 -13.05 -8.39 -10.82
C PRO A 201 -12.40 -9.43 -9.91
N PRO A 202 -11.32 -9.04 -9.22
CA PRO A 202 -10.71 -9.89 -8.19
C PRO A 202 -11.70 -10.17 -7.07
N HIS A 203 -11.47 -11.26 -6.34
CA HIS A 203 -12.38 -11.71 -5.28
C HIS A 203 -12.59 -10.65 -4.19
N VAL A 204 -11.59 -9.85 -3.88
CA VAL A 204 -11.69 -8.74 -2.91
C VAL A 204 -12.83 -7.77 -3.22
N CYS A 205 -13.19 -7.60 -4.49
CA CYS A 205 -14.30 -6.74 -4.90
C CYS A 205 -15.69 -7.25 -4.46
N ALA A 206 -15.80 -8.51 -4.11
CA ALA A 206 -17.00 -9.09 -3.53
C ALA A 206 -17.06 -8.96 -1.98
N VAL A 207 -16.00 -8.43 -1.35
CA VAL A 207 -15.90 -8.31 0.11
C VAL A 207 -16.28 -6.89 0.55
N PRO A 208 -17.46 -6.68 1.19
CA PRO A 208 -17.95 -5.33 1.52
C PRO A 208 -16.99 -4.52 2.39
N ALA A 209 -16.36 -5.15 3.40
CA ALA A 209 -15.43 -4.47 4.29
C ALA A 209 -14.18 -3.95 3.56
N ALA A 210 -13.67 -4.69 2.59
CA ALA A 210 -12.54 -4.26 1.77
C ALA A 210 -12.92 -3.09 0.85
N THR A 211 -14.11 -3.15 0.24
CA THR A 211 -14.61 -2.10 -0.66
C THR A 211 -15.08 -0.84 0.07
N ALA A 212 -15.05 -0.80 1.40
CA ALA A 212 -15.19 0.44 2.16
C ALA A 212 -14.05 1.43 1.89
N ASN A 213 -12.88 0.94 1.47
CA ASN A 213 -11.82 1.80 0.96
C ASN A 213 -12.23 2.44 -0.37
N ALA A 214 -12.25 3.79 -0.43
CA ALA A 214 -12.76 4.54 -1.58
C ALA A 214 -11.99 4.22 -2.87
N TRP A 215 -10.66 4.10 -2.78
CA TRP A 215 -9.82 3.81 -3.93
C TRP A 215 -10.03 2.38 -4.47
N LEU A 216 -10.08 1.37 -3.58
CA LEU A 216 -10.40 0.00 -4.00
C LEU A 216 -11.82 -0.09 -4.59
N LYS A 217 -12.78 0.61 -4.00
CA LYS A 217 -14.16 0.70 -4.53
C LYS A 217 -14.17 1.25 -5.96
N GLU A 218 -13.41 2.30 -6.24
CA GLU A 218 -13.27 2.86 -7.58
C GLU A 218 -12.68 1.83 -8.55
N ARG A 219 -11.60 1.14 -8.16
CA ARG A 219 -10.97 0.09 -8.98
C ARG A 219 -11.91 -1.09 -9.23
N CYS A 220 -12.64 -1.52 -8.21
CA CYS A 220 -13.66 -2.57 -8.37
C CYS A 220 -14.79 -2.11 -9.29
N ALA A 221 -15.24 -0.87 -9.20
CA ALA A 221 -16.24 -0.31 -10.11
C ALA A 221 -15.77 -0.34 -11.58
N GLU A 222 -14.50 -0.11 -11.83
CA GLU A 222 -13.92 -0.24 -13.17
C GLU A 222 -14.00 -1.67 -13.73
N TYR A 223 -13.82 -2.71 -12.89
CA TYR A 223 -14.01 -4.10 -13.29
C TYR A 223 -15.49 -4.44 -13.56
N LEU A 224 -16.38 -3.93 -12.71
CA LEU A 224 -17.83 -4.24 -12.76
C LEU A 224 -18.55 -3.44 -13.85
N SER A 225 -17.97 -2.34 -14.31
CA SER A 225 -18.60 -1.56 -15.37
C SER A 225 -18.70 -2.37 -16.65
N THR A 226 -19.89 -2.36 -17.27
CA THR A 226 -20.16 -2.96 -18.60
C THR A 226 -19.29 -2.36 -19.72
N ARG A 227 -18.51 -1.34 -19.41
CA ARG A 227 -17.59 -0.60 -20.30
C ARG A 227 -16.38 -1.40 -20.78
N ARG A 228 -16.25 -2.68 -20.44
CA ARG A 228 -15.08 -3.46 -20.81
C ARG A 228 -14.92 -3.64 -22.33
N GLY A 229 -15.98 -4.04 -23.00
CA GLY A 229 -16.00 -4.09 -24.45
C GLY A 229 -15.76 -2.71 -25.07
N THR A 230 -16.40 -1.68 -24.54
CA THR A 230 -16.21 -0.29 -24.91
C THR A 230 -14.75 0.14 -24.78
N ARG A 231 -14.09 -0.21 -23.67
CA ARG A 231 -12.68 0.13 -23.44
C ARG A 231 -11.74 -0.56 -24.45
N THR A 232 -11.97 -1.83 -24.77
CA THR A 232 -11.23 -2.54 -25.82
C THR A 232 -11.37 -1.84 -27.16
N GLU A 233 -12.59 -1.45 -27.54
CA GLU A 233 -12.83 -0.72 -28.78
C GLU A 233 -12.27 0.71 -28.77
N GLU A 234 -12.29 1.38 -27.63
CA GLU A 234 -11.63 2.69 -27.46
C GLU A 234 -10.11 2.60 -27.65
N ILE A 235 -9.47 1.55 -27.11
CA ILE A 235 -8.03 1.33 -27.30
C ILE A 235 -7.73 1.00 -28.75
N LYS A 236 -8.53 0.14 -29.40
CA LYS A 236 -8.40 -0.14 -30.84
C LYS A 236 -8.56 1.13 -31.68
N ALA A 237 -9.56 1.94 -31.38
CA ALA A 237 -9.78 3.22 -32.08
C ALA A 237 -8.62 4.18 -31.91
N LYS A 238 -8.05 4.30 -30.70
CA LYS A 238 -6.85 5.11 -30.45
C LYS A 238 -5.64 4.58 -31.24
N LEU A 239 -5.42 3.28 -31.26
CA LEU A 239 -4.36 2.63 -32.05
C LEU A 239 -4.54 2.90 -33.55
N ALA A 240 -5.76 2.74 -34.06
CA ALA A 240 -6.09 3.00 -35.44
C ALA A 240 -5.89 4.47 -35.81
N SER A 241 -6.35 5.38 -34.97
CA SER A 241 -6.17 6.82 -35.15
C SER A 241 -4.69 7.22 -35.18
N LEU A 242 -3.90 6.67 -34.28
CA LEU A 242 -2.46 6.94 -34.23
C LEU A 242 -1.72 6.46 -35.49
N LYS A 243 -2.17 5.32 -36.07
CA LYS A 243 -1.62 4.73 -37.29
C LYS A 243 -2.19 5.34 -38.58
N ALA A 244 -3.29 6.09 -38.50
CA ALA A 244 -3.93 6.66 -39.69
C ALA A 244 -3.00 7.63 -40.42
N GLY A 245 -2.79 7.37 -41.72
CA GLY A 245 -1.94 8.18 -42.58
C GLY A 245 -0.44 8.11 -42.29
N ARG A 246 0.00 7.21 -41.41
CA ARG A 246 1.41 7.00 -41.05
C ARG A 246 1.83 5.55 -41.33
N THR A 247 3.02 5.37 -41.88
CA THR A 247 3.63 4.03 -41.95
C THR A 247 4.21 3.64 -40.59
N ALA A 248 4.21 2.34 -40.27
CA ALA A 248 4.61 1.85 -38.95
C ALA A 248 6.05 2.23 -38.57
N ASP A 249 6.94 2.37 -39.57
CA ASP A 249 8.35 2.77 -39.42
C ASP A 249 8.52 4.24 -38.99
N LYS A 250 7.51 5.08 -39.20
CA LYS A 250 7.51 6.51 -38.80
C LYS A 250 7.00 6.76 -37.40
N LEU A 251 6.32 5.79 -36.78
CA LEU A 251 5.79 5.91 -35.42
C LEU A 251 6.88 5.56 -34.40
N LYS A 252 7.06 6.44 -33.42
CA LYS A 252 8.03 6.26 -32.33
C LYS A 252 7.32 5.94 -31.03
N TRP A 253 8.06 5.42 -30.07
CA TRP A 253 7.56 5.18 -28.70
C TRP A 253 6.87 6.41 -28.11
N GLU A 254 7.43 7.58 -28.33
CA GLU A 254 6.93 8.85 -27.82
C GLU A 254 5.53 9.17 -28.34
N ASP A 255 5.22 8.86 -29.60
CA ASP A 255 3.88 9.08 -30.18
C ASP A 255 2.83 8.24 -29.42
N TYR A 256 3.14 6.98 -29.12
CA TYR A 256 2.27 6.10 -28.34
C TYR A 256 2.17 6.53 -26.89
N TYR A 257 3.27 7.02 -26.31
CA TYR A 257 3.32 7.50 -24.93
C TYR A 257 2.45 8.75 -24.77
N GLN A 258 2.63 9.76 -25.61
CA GLN A 258 1.90 11.04 -25.57
C GLN A 258 0.41 10.88 -25.92
N SER A 259 0.07 9.94 -26.79
CA SER A 259 -1.36 9.67 -27.13
C SER A 259 -2.12 8.96 -25.99
N GLY A 260 -1.43 8.51 -24.94
CA GLY A 260 -2.01 7.74 -23.85
C GLY A 260 -2.40 6.30 -24.22
N VAL A 261 -1.99 5.82 -25.41
CA VAL A 261 -2.23 4.43 -25.83
C VAL A 261 -1.49 3.46 -24.91
N LEU A 262 -0.19 3.72 -24.63
CA LEU A 262 0.58 2.85 -23.76
C LEU A 262 0.00 2.75 -22.36
N ALA A 263 -0.47 3.87 -21.79
CA ALA A 263 -1.15 3.88 -20.50
C ALA A 263 -2.41 3.01 -20.49
N ALA A 264 -3.25 3.16 -21.52
CA ALA A 264 -4.51 2.42 -21.62
C ALA A 264 -4.27 0.90 -21.80
N VAL A 265 -3.32 0.53 -22.67
CA VAL A 265 -2.94 -0.87 -22.87
C VAL A 265 -2.32 -1.46 -21.61
N SER A 266 -1.42 -0.74 -20.94
CA SER A 266 -0.79 -1.16 -19.70
C SER A 266 -1.82 -1.36 -18.58
N ALA A 267 -2.78 -0.45 -18.43
CA ALA A 267 -3.83 -0.57 -17.44
C ALA A 267 -4.64 -1.87 -17.62
N GLU A 268 -5.02 -2.20 -18.87
CA GLU A 268 -5.78 -3.41 -19.14
C GLU A 268 -4.92 -4.68 -18.99
N MET A 269 -3.66 -4.68 -19.45
CA MET A 269 -2.73 -5.79 -19.23
C MET A 269 -2.54 -6.09 -17.75
N ASN A 270 -2.36 -5.05 -16.92
CA ASN A 270 -2.20 -5.23 -15.48
C ASN A 270 -3.44 -5.80 -14.80
N ARG A 271 -4.64 -5.53 -15.31
CA ARG A 271 -5.87 -6.17 -14.80
C ARG A 271 -5.83 -7.69 -14.98
N TYR A 272 -5.32 -8.17 -16.10
CA TYR A 272 -5.15 -9.60 -16.32
C TYR A 272 -4.05 -10.17 -15.41
N VAL A 273 -2.90 -9.52 -15.35
CA VAL A 273 -1.75 -9.99 -14.57
C VAL A 273 -2.08 -10.10 -13.09
N TYR A 274 -2.64 -9.02 -12.50
CA TYR A 274 -2.93 -8.96 -11.06
C TYR A 274 -4.18 -9.73 -10.64
N THR A 275 -4.85 -10.36 -11.57
CA THR A 275 -5.96 -11.30 -11.31
C THR A 275 -5.64 -12.75 -11.70
N GLY A 276 -4.37 -13.05 -12.02
CA GLY A 276 -3.90 -14.40 -12.30
C GLY A 276 -4.08 -14.87 -13.75
N HIS A 277 -4.40 -13.96 -14.67
CA HIS A 277 -4.71 -14.30 -16.07
C HIS A 277 -3.77 -13.67 -17.10
N GLY A 278 -2.47 -13.60 -16.79
CA GLY A 278 -1.48 -12.96 -17.65
C GLY A 278 -1.48 -13.46 -19.09
N ASP A 279 -1.63 -14.79 -19.31
CA ASP A 279 -1.68 -15.39 -20.65
C ASP A 279 -2.92 -14.89 -21.43
N ALA A 280 -4.07 -14.80 -20.79
CA ALA A 280 -5.28 -14.25 -21.42
C ALA A 280 -5.09 -12.75 -21.76
N GLY A 281 -4.33 -12.02 -20.94
CA GLY A 281 -3.91 -10.65 -21.23
C GLY A 281 -3.06 -10.57 -22.50
N MET A 282 -2.11 -11.48 -22.68
CA MET A 282 -1.31 -11.55 -23.91
C MET A 282 -2.16 -11.88 -25.13
N MET A 283 -3.11 -12.81 -25.03
CA MET A 283 -4.06 -13.10 -26.11
C MET A 283 -4.92 -11.88 -26.45
N TRP A 284 -5.40 -11.16 -25.43
CA TRP A 284 -6.13 -9.90 -25.61
C TRP A 284 -5.26 -8.85 -26.33
N LEU A 285 -3.99 -8.71 -25.93
CA LEU A 285 -3.05 -7.79 -26.57
C LEU A 285 -2.88 -8.09 -28.07
N GLU A 286 -2.78 -9.37 -28.45
CA GLU A 286 -2.75 -9.76 -29.86
C GLU A 286 -4.02 -9.36 -30.62
N THR A 287 -5.16 -9.42 -29.97
CA THR A 287 -6.45 -9.04 -30.58
C THR A 287 -6.54 -7.54 -30.87
N ILE A 288 -6.01 -6.69 -29.96
CA ILE A 288 -6.09 -5.23 -30.13
C ILE A 288 -4.93 -4.65 -30.93
N TRP A 289 -3.78 -5.30 -30.87
CA TRP A 289 -2.54 -4.86 -31.51
C TRP A 289 -1.89 -6.03 -32.26
N PRO A 290 -2.49 -6.47 -33.38
CA PRO A 290 -2.01 -7.62 -34.13
C PRO A 290 -0.66 -7.35 -34.77
N GLY A 291 0.12 -8.43 -34.97
CA GLY A 291 1.44 -8.36 -35.57
C GLY A 291 2.56 -8.03 -34.59
N ASN A 292 3.77 -8.07 -35.08
CA ASN A 292 4.99 -7.91 -34.29
C ASN A 292 5.74 -6.62 -34.67
N ASP A 293 5.08 -5.46 -34.52
CA ASP A 293 5.78 -4.21 -34.71
C ASP A 293 6.77 -3.95 -33.54
N ALA A 294 7.83 -3.19 -33.83
CA ALA A 294 8.91 -2.92 -32.88
C ALA A 294 8.40 -2.22 -31.60
N ILE A 295 7.36 -1.40 -31.70
CA ILE A 295 6.79 -0.69 -30.55
C ILE A 295 6.05 -1.65 -29.62
N LYS A 296 5.26 -2.60 -30.18
CA LYS A 296 4.58 -3.62 -29.39
C LYS A 296 5.60 -4.51 -28.65
N LEU A 297 6.67 -4.93 -29.35
CA LEU A 297 7.72 -5.73 -28.72
C LEU A 297 8.41 -4.95 -27.58
N LYS A 298 8.69 -3.65 -27.80
CA LYS A 298 9.21 -2.76 -26.75
C LYS A 298 8.24 -2.61 -25.59
N PHE A 299 6.93 -2.50 -25.87
CA PHE A 299 5.89 -2.43 -24.83
C PHE A 299 5.87 -3.69 -23.96
N VAL A 300 5.87 -4.87 -24.57
CA VAL A 300 5.89 -6.15 -23.83
C VAL A 300 7.16 -6.27 -22.98
N SER A 301 8.31 -5.87 -23.55
CA SER A 301 9.57 -5.84 -22.79
C SER A 301 9.51 -4.91 -21.60
N ALA A 302 9.00 -3.68 -21.78
CA ALA A 302 8.86 -2.69 -20.70
C ALA A 302 7.87 -3.16 -19.62
N LEU A 303 6.76 -3.82 -20.02
CA LEU A 303 5.79 -4.40 -19.09
C LEU A 303 6.45 -5.47 -18.20
N ARG A 304 7.18 -6.41 -18.81
CA ARG A 304 7.93 -7.44 -18.07
C ARG A 304 8.99 -6.86 -17.15
N GLN A 305 9.68 -5.79 -17.58
CA GLN A 305 10.65 -5.10 -16.73
C GLN A 305 9.99 -4.43 -15.53
N SER A 306 8.81 -3.81 -15.70
CA SER A 306 8.05 -3.24 -14.58
C SER A 306 7.61 -4.34 -13.61
N GLN A 307 7.10 -5.47 -14.11
CA GLN A 307 6.74 -6.63 -13.28
C GLN A 307 7.93 -7.17 -12.50
N ALA A 308 9.11 -7.27 -13.13
CA ALA A 308 10.32 -7.74 -12.48
C ALA A 308 10.86 -6.79 -11.40
N LYS A 309 10.55 -5.48 -11.51
CA LYS A 309 10.91 -4.46 -10.51
C LYS A 309 9.88 -4.34 -9.39
N SER A 310 8.71 -4.93 -9.56
CA SER A 310 7.65 -4.93 -8.55
C SER A 310 8.15 -5.55 -7.25
N ALA A 311 7.77 -4.96 -6.13
CA ALA A 311 7.95 -5.56 -4.80
C ALA A 311 7.25 -6.92 -4.67
N PHE A 312 6.31 -7.21 -5.56
CA PHE A 312 5.47 -8.42 -5.59
C PHE A 312 5.82 -9.37 -6.74
N ALA A 313 6.99 -9.22 -7.38
CA ALA A 313 7.37 -10.00 -8.55
C ALA A 313 7.26 -11.52 -8.36
N GLU A 314 7.64 -12.02 -7.17
CA GLU A 314 7.51 -13.46 -6.85
C GLU A 314 6.06 -13.88 -6.61
N ASP A 315 5.27 -13.04 -5.93
CA ASP A 315 3.86 -13.31 -5.68
C ASP A 315 3.05 -13.33 -7.00
N LEU A 316 3.38 -12.45 -7.94
CA LEU A 316 2.77 -12.42 -9.28
C LEU A 316 3.04 -13.68 -10.09
N LYS A 317 4.21 -14.32 -9.94
CA LYS A 317 4.50 -15.61 -10.55
C LYS A 317 3.61 -16.72 -9.97
N GLY A 318 3.40 -16.69 -8.63
CA GLY A 318 2.48 -17.61 -7.95
C GLY A 318 1.04 -17.44 -8.42
N LEU A 319 0.58 -16.20 -8.57
CA LEU A 319 -0.77 -15.90 -9.06
C LEU A 319 -1.07 -16.53 -10.43
N ALA A 320 -0.08 -16.55 -11.32
CA ALA A 320 -0.23 -17.12 -12.67
C ALA A 320 -0.19 -18.67 -12.69
N SER A 321 0.41 -19.32 -11.67
CA SER A 321 0.63 -20.77 -11.68
C SER A 321 -0.59 -21.61 -11.27
N ASP A 322 -1.57 -21.03 -10.58
CA ASP A 322 -2.73 -21.75 -10.04
C ASP A 322 -3.83 -22.07 -11.09
N TYR A 323 -3.59 -21.70 -12.34
CA TYR A 323 -4.49 -21.95 -13.48
C TYR A 323 -3.88 -22.91 -14.54
N LYS A 324 -3.03 -23.85 -14.11
CA LYS A 324 -2.59 -24.95 -14.97
C LYS A 324 -3.52 -26.14 -14.90
#